data_f487935fddc018598d8c4281a8d7bcc0
#
_entry.id   f487935fddc018598d8c4281a8d7bcc0
#
_cell.length_a   1.000
_cell.length_b   1.000
_cell.length_c   1.000
_cell.angle_alpha   90.00
_cell.angle_beta   90.00
_cell.angle_gamma   90.00
#
_symmetry.space_group_name_H-M   'P 1'
#
loop_
_entity.id
_entity.type
_entity.pdbx_description
1 polymer ?
#
loop_
_entity_poly.entity_id
_entity_poly.type
_entity_poly.pdbx_seq_one_letter_code
_entity_poly.pdbx_strand_id
1 'polypeptide(L)'
;VATDPFEAHAGGGFNPPEPTTRGGPDYGRFIEAVRTLQDHTRAADAPDDVITKAADLIEQVSDLLAPFDADEWTTPSGRRMDLPNRGNIMQVPADLTTNWDLVEGVVHFRRYHLGRNGAVHGGAVAQLWDTVLGFAAFRLTRSFKQRTAYLHVNYRQIVPIEKELRVDARVDRSEGRKIFVAGRLLDGDTVLSDAEALFVKLNPGQP
;
A
#
# COMPACT_ATOMS: atom_id res chain seq x y z
N VAL A 1 24.41 -17.30 22.51
CA VAL A 1 23.05 -17.59 22.04
C VAL A 1 22.80 -16.55 20.98
N ALA A 2 22.71 -16.97 19.71
CA ALA A 2 22.31 -16.07 18.62
C ALA A 2 20.88 -15.65 18.92
N THR A 3 20.65 -14.35 19.14
CA THR A 3 19.29 -13.81 19.23
C THR A 3 18.59 -14.08 17.90
N ASP A 4 17.35 -14.57 17.96
CA ASP A 4 16.54 -14.78 16.78
C ASP A 4 16.52 -13.47 15.98
N PRO A 5 16.98 -13.46 14.71
CA PRO A 5 17.00 -12.24 13.91
C PRO A 5 15.60 -11.69 13.61
N PHE A 6 14.56 -12.41 14.02
CA PHE A 6 13.16 -12.03 13.89
C PHE A 6 12.50 -11.64 15.22
N GLU A 7 13.25 -11.70 16.34
CA GLU A 7 12.72 -11.25 17.63
C GLU A 7 12.39 -9.76 17.56
N ALA A 8 11.14 -9.43 17.87
CA ALA A 8 10.70 -8.04 17.94
C ALA A 8 11.44 -7.35 19.09
N HIS A 9 12.11 -6.24 18.82
CA HIS A 9 12.72 -5.45 19.87
C HIS A 9 11.79 -4.34 20.37
N ALA A 10 12.06 -3.80 21.55
CA ALA A 10 11.21 -2.83 22.23
C ALA A 10 10.93 -1.54 21.44
N GLY A 11 11.66 -1.25 20.39
CA GLY A 11 11.44 -0.13 19.47
C GLY A 11 10.65 -0.49 18.22
N GLY A 12 9.92 -1.63 18.20
CA GLY A 12 9.17 -2.07 17.02
C GLY A 12 10.06 -2.79 16.00
N GLY A 13 10.84 -3.77 16.44
CA GLY A 13 11.72 -4.57 15.60
C GLY A 13 11.02 -5.17 14.38
N PHE A 14 11.82 -5.59 13.42
CA PHE A 14 11.31 -6.14 12.19
C PHE A 14 10.74 -7.54 12.41
N ASN A 15 9.42 -7.67 12.27
CA ASN A 15 8.72 -8.94 12.16
C ASN A 15 8.26 -9.16 10.72
N PRO A 16 8.68 -10.24 10.05
CA PRO A 16 8.15 -10.54 8.73
C PRO A 16 6.64 -10.84 8.82
N PRO A 17 5.83 -10.33 7.89
CA PRO A 17 4.40 -10.61 7.90
C PRO A 17 4.15 -12.07 7.56
N GLU A 18 3.78 -12.87 8.55
CA GLU A 18 3.36 -14.25 8.30
C GLU A 18 1.96 -14.28 7.68
N PRO A 19 1.73 -15.11 6.65
CA PRO A 19 0.40 -15.29 6.07
C PRO A 19 -0.65 -15.69 7.11
N THR A 20 -1.87 -15.16 6.95
CA THR A 20 -2.99 -15.52 7.83
C THR A 20 -4.30 -15.62 7.06
N THR A 21 -5.22 -16.41 7.58
CA THR A 21 -6.62 -16.49 7.12
C THR A 21 -7.60 -15.82 8.10
N ARG A 22 -7.09 -15.12 9.11
CA ARG A 22 -7.91 -14.39 10.09
C ARG A 22 -8.84 -13.40 9.39
N GLY A 23 -10.00 -13.16 10.02
CA GLY A 23 -11.08 -12.39 9.43
C GLY A 23 -11.99 -13.23 8.50
N GLY A 24 -11.63 -14.50 8.26
CA GLY A 24 -12.44 -15.45 7.53
C GLY A 24 -12.68 -15.11 6.05
N PRO A 25 -13.65 -15.75 5.40
CA PRO A 25 -13.92 -15.58 3.96
C PRO A 25 -14.46 -14.18 3.62
N ASP A 26 -15.11 -13.51 4.56
CA ASP A 26 -15.70 -12.18 4.36
C ASP A 26 -14.72 -11.02 4.54
N TYR A 27 -13.46 -11.28 4.92
CA TYR A 27 -12.50 -10.19 5.15
C TYR A 27 -12.27 -9.34 3.88
N GLY A 28 -12.19 -9.97 2.71
CA GLY A 28 -12.08 -9.25 1.43
C GLY A 28 -13.29 -8.36 1.15
N ARG A 29 -14.51 -8.87 1.40
CA ARG A 29 -15.76 -8.11 1.30
C ARG A 29 -15.79 -6.93 2.28
N PHE A 30 -15.30 -7.13 3.51
CA PHE A 30 -15.18 -6.09 4.52
C PHE A 30 -14.25 -4.95 4.05
N ILE A 31 -13.04 -5.29 3.58
CA ILE A 31 -12.09 -4.29 3.04
C ILE A 31 -12.69 -3.51 1.86
N GLU A 32 -13.40 -4.18 0.95
CA GLU A 32 -14.02 -3.51 -0.19
C GLU A 32 -15.19 -2.62 0.23
N ALA A 33 -15.96 -3.02 1.23
CA ALA A 33 -17.03 -2.17 1.80
C ALA A 33 -16.46 -0.88 2.42
N VAL A 34 -15.34 -0.98 3.15
CA VAL A 34 -14.66 0.20 3.72
C VAL A 34 -14.12 1.11 2.60
N ARG A 35 -13.51 0.55 1.54
CA ARG A 35 -13.04 1.33 0.39
C ARG A 35 -14.20 2.06 -0.31
N THR A 36 -15.32 1.39 -0.49
CA THR A 36 -16.53 1.99 -1.06
C THR A 36 -17.08 3.11 -0.17
N LEU A 37 -17.07 2.91 1.14
CA LEU A 37 -17.44 3.95 2.10
C LEU A 37 -16.51 5.18 2.00
N GLN A 38 -15.20 4.97 1.86
CA GLN A 38 -14.24 6.06 1.66
C GLN A 38 -14.55 6.86 0.38
N ASP A 39 -14.91 6.18 -0.72
CA ASP A 39 -15.30 6.84 -1.97
C ASP A 39 -16.55 7.70 -1.78
N HIS A 40 -17.57 7.17 -1.11
CA HIS A 40 -18.80 7.91 -0.81
C HIS A 40 -18.54 9.06 0.16
N THR A 41 -17.77 8.86 1.22
CA THR A 41 -17.39 9.91 2.17
C THR A 41 -16.72 11.09 1.46
N ARG A 42 -15.88 10.79 0.45
CA ARG A 42 -15.19 11.82 -0.35
C ARG A 42 -16.11 12.55 -1.31
N ALA A 43 -17.23 11.96 -1.70
CA ALA A 43 -18.10 12.42 -2.80
C ALA A 43 -19.47 12.92 -2.35
N ALA A 44 -19.92 12.54 -1.16
CA ALA A 44 -21.29 12.83 -0.71
C ALA A 44 -21.52 14.33 -0.50
N ASP A 45 -22.63 14.81 -1.04
CA ASP A 45 -23.27 16.09 -0.76
C ASP A 45 -24.71 15.78 -0.31
N ALA A 46 -24.83 15.23 0.91
CA ALA A 46 -26.09 14.73 1.42
C ALA A 46 -26.71 15.69 2.45
N PRO A 47 -28.05 15.65 2.64
CA PRO A 47 -28.73 16.42 3.68
C PRO A 47 -28.19 16.09 5.08
N ASP A 48 -28.34 17.05 6.02
CA ASP A 48 -27.77 16.95 7.38
C ASP A 48 -28.24 15.71 8.14
N ASP A 49 -29.53 15.37 8.02
CA ASP A 49 -30.11 14.18 8.66
C ASP A 49 -29.52 12.87 8.13
N VAL A 50 -29.19 12.84 6.84
CA VAL A 50 -28.50 11.69 6.22
C VAL A 50 -27.06 11.59 6.70
N ILE A 51 -26.36 12.72 6.81
CA ILE A 51 -25.01 12.77 7.36
C ILE A 51 -25.00 12.31 8.82
N THR A 52 -25.92 12.80 9.65
CA THR A 52 -26.05 12.38 11.05
C THR A 52 -26.27 10.87 11.15
N LYS A 53 -27.21 10.32 10.39
CA LYS A 53 -27.48 8.89 10.37
C LYS A 53 -26.28 8.05 9.89
N ALA A 54 -25.56 8.55 8.90
CA ALA A 54 -24.35 7.89 8.40
C ALA A 54 -23.25 7.86 9.47
N ALA A 55 -23.06 8.96 10.21
CA ALA A 55 -22.12 9.02 11.33
C ALA A 55 -22.47 7.99 12.41
N ASP A 56 -23.74 7.96 12.87
CA ASP A 56 -24.21 6.99 13.87
C ASP A 56 -23.93 5.54 13.45
N LEU A 57 -24.13 5.20 12.17
CA LEU A 57 -23.88 3.85 11.65
C LEU A 57 -22.38 3.51 11.60
N ILE A 58 -21.54 4.47 11.22
CA ILE A 58 -20.09 4.30 11.17
C ILE A 58 -19.52 4.13 12.59
N GLU A 59 -20.01 4.92 13.55
CA GLU A 59 -19.65 4.78 14.96
C GLU A 59 -20.01 3.40 15.51
N GLN A 60 -21.22 2.90 15.21
CA GLN A 60 -21.64 1.54 15.59
C GLN A 60 -20.71 0.46 15.00
N VAL A 61 -20.28 0.60 13.76
CA VAL A 61 -19.31 -0.33 13.16
C VAL A 61 -17.95 -0.23 13.86
N SER A 62 -17.50 0.98 14.20
CA SER A 62 -16.27 1.20 14.96
C SER A 62 -16.32 0.52 16.33
N ASP A 63 -17.41 0.72 17.08
CA ASP A 63 -17.62 0.11 18.39
C ASP A 63 -17.67 -1.43 18.33
N LEU A 64 -18.25 -1.97 17.26
CA LEU A 64 -18.26 -3.42 17.01
C LEU A 64 -16.84 -3.99 16.84
N LEU A 65 -15.93 -3.24 16.23
CA LEU A 65 -14.57 -3.69 15.93
C LEU A 65 -13.59 -3.44 17.07
N ALA A 66 -13.77 -2.38 17.84
CA ALA A 66 -12.84 -1.92 18.88
C ALA A 66 -12.38 -3.00 19.88
N PRO A 67 -13.25 -3.94 20.35
CA PRO A 67 -12.80 -5.01 21.25
C PRO A 67 -11.81 -6.01 20.62
N PHE A 68 -11.63 -5.98 19.31
CA PHE A 68 -10.79 -6.88 18.54
C PHE A 68 -9.54 -6.22 17.98
N ASP A 69 -9.22 -5.01 18.44
CA ASP A 69 -7.98 -4.36 18.07
C ASP A 69 -6.77 -5.25 18.41
N ALA A 70 -5.88 -5.38 17.46
CA ALA A 70 -4.71 -6.22 17.55
C ALA A 70 -3.46 -5.40 17.24
N ASP A 71 -2.32 -5.88 17.72
CA ASP A 71 -1.03 -5.29 17.37
C ASP A 71 -0.70 -5.48 15.87
N GLU A 72 0.30 -4.77 15.38
CA GLU A 72 0.72 -4.82 13.98
C GLU A 72 1.21 -6.21 13.53
N TRP A 73 1.62 -7.05 14.49
CA TRP A 73 2.18 -8.38 14.23
C TRP A 73 1.10 -9.44 14.03
N THR A 74 -0.10 -9.22 14.58
CA THR A 74 -1.20 -10.19 14.59
C THR A 74 -2.41 -9.77 13.77
N THR A 75 -2.55 -8.48 13.41
CA THR A 75 -3.63 -8.01 12.54
C THR A 75 -3.64 -8.71 11.18
N PRO A 76 -4.81 -8.99 10.59
CA PRO A 76 -4.91 -9.55 9.24
C PRO A 76 -4.42 -8.60 8.15
N SER A 77 -4.49 -7.29 8.39
CA SER A 77 -4.10 -6.26 7.41
C SER A 77 -2.62 -6.42 7.01
N GLY A 78 -2.38 -6.52 5.72
CA GLY A 78 -1.04 -6.73 5.16
C GLY A 78 -0.56 -8.19 5.18
N ARG A 79 -1.36 -9.14 5.70
CA ARG A 79 -1.00 -10.55 5.88
C ARG A 79 -1.93 -11.54 5.17
N ARG A 80 -3.02 -11.07 4.56
CA ARG A 80 -3.97 -11.85 3.76
C ARG A 80 -3.43 -11.98 2.33
N MET A 81 -2.55 -12.96 2.12
CA MET A 81 -1.88 -13.17 0.82
C MET A 81 -2.83 -13.57 -0.30
N ASP A 82 -4.03 -13.97 0.04
CA ASP A 82 -5.15 -14.31 -0.85
C ASP A 82 -5.92 -13.09 -1.37
N LEU A 83 -5.60 -11.87 -0.88
CA LEU A 83 -6.30 -10.64 -1.24
C LEU A 83 -5.38 -9.62 -1.93
N PRO A 84 -5.93 -8.76 -2.81
CA PRO A 84 -5.20 -7.62 -3.36
C PRO A 84 -4.56 -6.78 -2.25
N ASN A 85 -3.32 -6.31 -2.46
CA ASN A 85 -2.56 -5.56 -1.46
C ASN A 85 -2.51 -6.24 -0.08
N ARG A 86 -2.69 -7.57 -0.03
CA ARG A 86 -2.72 -8.40 1.19
C ARG A 86 -3.75 -7.93 2.21
N GLY A 87 -4.87 -7.36 1.75
CA GLY A 87 -5.93 -6.81 2.60
C GLY A 87 -5.56 -5.52 3.33
N ASN A 88 -4.50 -4.83 2.94
CA ASN A 88 -4.12 -3.55 3.52
C ASN A 88 -4.96 -2.42 2.93
N ILE A 89 -5.81 -1.81 3.75
CA ILE A 89 -6.73 -0.74 3.35
C ILE A 89 -5.99 0.57 2.99
N MET A 90 -4.83 0.80 3.57
CA MET A 90 -4.04 2.01 3.33
C MET A 90 -3.49 2.06 1.91
N GLN A 91 -3.13 0.92 1.34
CA GLN A 91 -2.49 0.86 0.03
C GLN A 91 -3.46 1.18 -1.11
N VAL A 92 -2.98 1.93 -2.09
CA VAL A 92 -3.69 2.11 -3.37
C VAL A 92 -3.91 0.75 -4.02
N PRO A 93 -5.14 0.41 -4.46
CA PRO A 93 -5.39 -0.87 -5.13
C PRO A 93 -4.49 -1.06 -6.35
N ALA A 94 -3.75 -2.15 -6.35
CA ALA A 94 -2.84 -2.52 -7.44
C ALA A 94 -2.76 -4.04 -7.56
N ASP A 95 -2.89 -4.54 -8.78
CA ASP A 95 -2.64 -5.94 -9.13
C ASP A 95 -1.24 -6.03 -9.73
N LEU A 96 -0.29 -6.46 -8.91
CA LEU A 96 1.12 -6.53 -9.27
C LEU A 96 1.54 -7.96 -9.59
N THR A 97 2.20 -8.11 -10.72
CA THR A 97 2.85 -9.36 -11.15
C THR A 97 4.36 -9.16 -11.28
N THR A 98 5.08 -10.25 -11.35
CA THR A 98 6.54 -10.19 -11.48
C THR A 98 7.01 -11.08 -12.60
N ASN A 99 7.88 -10.54 -13.46
CA ASN A 99 8.58 -11.29 -14.48
C ASN A 99 10.08 -10.99 -14.33
N TRP A 100 10.84 -11.98 -13.83
CA TRP A 100 12.26 -11.85 -13.48
C TRP A 100 12.51 -10.69 -12.50
N ASP A 101 13.16 -9.62 -12.97
CA ASP A 101 13.50 -8.40 -12.21
C ASP A 101 12.49 -7.27 -12.38
N LEU A 102 11.51 -7.45 -13.28
CA LEU A 102 10.46 -6.47 -13.56
C LEU A 102 9.23 -6.77 -12.70
N VAL A 103 8.71 -5.73 -12.08
CA VAL A 103 7.38 -5.68 -11.48
C VAL A 103 6.49 -4.90 -12.41
N GLU A 104 5.39 -5.49 -12.80
CA GLU A 104 4.39 -4.86 -13.66
C GLU A 104 3.02 -5.02 -13.03
N GLY A 105 2.11 -4.11 -13.37
CA GLY A 105 0.74 -4.27 -12.90
C GLY A 105 -0.21 -3.18 -13.35
N VAL A 106 -1.43 -3.34 -12.87
CA VAL A 106 -2.51 -2.40 -13.08
C VAL A 106 -2.86 -1.75 -11.75
N VAL A 107 -3.06 -0.44 -11.79
CA VAL A 107 -3.39 0.41 -10.65
C VAL A 107 -4.70 1.10 -10.90
N HIS A 108 -5.53 1.18 -9.86
CA HIS A 108 -6.80 1.89 -9.91
C HIS A 108 -6.89 2.91 -8.78
N PHE A 109 -6.75 4.20 -9.12
CA PHE A 109 -7.02 5.28 -8.17
C PHE A 109 -8.51 5.54 -8.10
N ARG A 110 -9.09 5.25 -6.95
CA ARG A 110 -10.51 5.40 -6.66
C ARG A 110 -10.83 6.87 -6.33
N ARG A 111 -12.12 7.19 -6.25
CA ARG A 111 -12.61 8.54 -5.91
C ARG A 111 -12.06 9.07 -4.58
N TYR A 112 -11.81 8.22 -3.62
CA TYR A 112 -11.16 8.57 -2.36
C TYR A 112 -9.80 9.27 -2.56
N HIS A 113 -9.04 8.88 -3.61
CA HIS A 113 -7.73 9.43 -3.91
C HIS A 113 -7.76 10.78 -4.65
N LEU A 114 -8.97 11.34 -4.88
CA LEU A 114 -9.11 12.61 -5.58
C LEU A 114 -8.42 13.76 -4.82
N GLY A 115 -7.53 14.46 -5.51
CA GLY A 115 -6.97 15.73 -5.12
C GLY A 115 -7.85 16.89 -5.56
N ARG A 116 -7.52 17.54 -6.66
CA ARG A 116 -8.30 18.64 -7.26
C ARG A 116 -8.39 18.48 -8.77
N ASN A 117 -9.45 19.06 -9.36
CA ASN A 117 -9.65 19.12 -10.83
C ASN A 117 -9.56 17.76 -11.53
N GLY A 118 -10.14 16.72 -10.94
CA GLY A 118 -10.11 15.36 -11.51
C GLY A 118 -8.78 14.62 -11.37
N ALA A 119 -7.77 15.24 -10.79
CA ALA A 119 -6.45 14.64 -10.59
C ALA A 119 -6.37 13.84 -9.29
N VAL A 120 -5.62 12.77 -9.30
CA VAL A 120 -5.20 12.04 -8.10
C VAL A 120 -4.37 12.96 -7.19
N HIS A 121 -4.60 12.89 -5.89
CA HIS A 121 -3.77 13.60 -4.91
C HIS A 121 -2.32 13.11 -4.98
N GLY A 122 -1.36 14.04 -5.03
CA GLY A 122 0.05 13.70 -5.17
C GLY A 122 0.58 12.75 -4.09
N GLY A 123 0.07 12.87 -2.85
CA GLY A 123 0.40 11.94 -1.77
C GLY A 123 -0.06 10.50 -2.03
N ALA A 124 -1.19 10.29 -2.73
CA ALA A 124 -1.64 8.95 -3.12
C ALA A 124 -0.73 8.34 -4.21
N VAL A 125 -0.24 9.17 -5.13
CA VAL A 125 0.77 8.73 -6.12
C VAL A 125 2.09 8.37 -5.43
N ALA A 126 2.54 9.16 -4.46
CA ALA A 126 3.74 8.85 -3.69
C ALA A 126 3.59 7.55 -2.87
N GLN A 127 2.42 7.33 -2.26
CA GLN A 127 2.11 6.09 -1.53
C GLN A 127 2.13 4.86 -2.45
N LEU A 128 1.57 4.97 -3.67
CA LEU A 128 1.70 3.91 -4.67
C LEU A 128 3.17 3.59 -4.94
N TRP A 129 4.00 4.63 -5.13
CA TRP A 129 5.41 4.45 -5.43
C TRP A 129 6.18 3.77 -4.32
N ASP A 130 5.94 4.13 -3.06
CA ASP A 130 6.58 3.44 -1.93
C ASP A 130 6.25 1.94 -1.92
N THR A 131 4.99 1.60 -2.20
CA THR A 131 4.54 0.21 -2.28
C THR A 131 5.17 -0.55 -3.46
N VAL A 132 5.11 -0.01 -4.67
CA VAL A 132 5.57 -0.69 -5.89
C VAL A 132 7.08 -0.84 -5.91
N LEU A 133 7.82 0.21 -5.57
CA LEU A 133 9.28 0.19 -5.52
C LEU A 133 9.78 -0.71 -4.37
N GLY A 134 9.07 -0.69 -3.22
CA GLY A 134 9.34 -1.62 -2.11
C GLY A 134 9.14 -3.08 -2.51
N PHE A 135 8.12 -3.37 -3.33
CA PHE A 135 7.88 -4.71 -3.84
C PHE A 135 8.99 -5.15 -4.84
N ALA A 136 9.45 -4.25 -5.70
CA ALA A 136 10.57 -4.52 -6.59
C ALA A 136 11.88 -4.81 -5.82
N ALA A 137 12.16 -4.01 -4.78
CA ALA A 137 13.30 -4.26 -3.90
C ALA A 137 13.20 -5.60 -3.15
N PHE A 138 11.99 -5.96 -2.67
CA PHE A 138 11.71 -7.26 -2.06
C PHE A 138 11.96 -8.42 -3.03
N ARG A 139 11.61 -8.28 -4.31
CA ARG A 139 11.83 -9.32 -5.32
C ARG A 139 13.30 -9.67 -5.48
N LEU A 140 14.18 -8.67 -5.43
CA LEU A 140 15.64 -8.89 -5.49
C LEU A 140 16.17 -9.56 -4.22
N THR A 141 15.76 -9.05 -3.05
CA THR A 141 16.35 -9.47 -1.77
C THR A 141 15.72 -10.71 -1.18
N ARG A 142 14.47 -11.00 -1.57
CA ARG A 142 13.60 -12.02 -0.93
C ARG A 142 13.47 -11.80 0.58
N SER A 143 13.63 -10.55 1.02
CA SER A 143 13.61 -10.17 2.43
C SER A 143 12.85 -8.88 2.63
N PHE A 144 12.04 -8.83 3.67
CA PHE A 144 11.39 -7.59 4.15
C PHE A 144 12.32 -6.75 5.04
N LYS A 145 13.52 -7.25 5.37
CA LYS A 145 14.51 -6.54 6.20
C LYS A 145 15.17 -5.40 5.44
N GLN A 146 14.36 -4.45 5.03
CA GLN A 146 14.80 -3.24 4.34
C GLN A 146 13.85 -2.09 4.64
N ARG A 147 14.36 -0.87 4.58
CA ARG A 147 13.59 0.36 4.78
C ARG A 147 13.84 1.33 3.64
N THR A 148 12.80 2.07 3.31
CA THR A 148 12.88 3.20 2.39
C THR A 148 13.74 4.30 3.04
N ALA A 149 14.85 4.65 2.40
CA ALA A 149 15.73 5.71 2.84
C ALA A 149 15.37 7.05 2.18
N TYR A 150 15.00 7.01 0.90
CA TYR A 150 14.35 8.12 0.22
C TYR A 150 13.42 7.62 -0.89
N LEU A 151 12.47 8.46 -1.24
CA LEU A 151 11.58 8.33 -2.39
C LEU A 151 11.54 9.66 -3.12
N HIS A 152 11.89 9.66 -4.40
CA HIS A 152 11.81 10.81 -5.28
C HIS A 152 10.76 10.56 -6.35
N VAL A 153 9.74 11.42 -6.43
CA VAL A 153 8.61 11.29 -7.35
C VAL A 153 8.57 12.47 -8.29
N ASN A 154 8.54 12.19 -9.58
CA ASN A 154 8.33 13.18 -10.63
C ASN A 154 6.89 13.10 -11.13
N TYR A 155 6.16 14.18 -11.06
CA TYR A 155 4.80 14.33 -11.58
C TYR A 155 4.90 14.94 -12.98
N ARG A 156 4.76 14.10 -14.02
CA ARG A 156 4.94 14.49 -15.42
C ARG A 156 3.67 15.02 -16.04
N GLN A 157 2.55 14.36 -15.73
CA GLN A 157 1.23 14.65 -16.24
C GLN A 157 0.18 14.48 -15.13
N ILE A 158 -1.04 14.93 -15.38
CA ILE A 158 -2.18 14.71 -14.48
C ILE A 158 -2.46 13.20 -14.43
N VAL A 159 -2.50 12.64 -13.23
CA VAL A 159 -2.92 11.25 -13.00
C VAL A 159 -4.44 11.24 -12.81
N PRO A 160 -5.23 10.59 -13.69
CA PRO A 160 -6.69 10.53 -13.57
C PRO A 160 -7.12 9.56 -12.47
N ILE A 161 -8.29 9.84 -11.83
CA ILE A 161 -8.99 8.86 -11.00
C ILE A 161 -9.91 7.98 -11.85
N GLU A 162 -10.35 6.84 -11.26
CA GLU A 162 -11.36 5.94 -11.84
C GLU A 162 -10.98 5.43 -13.24
N LYS A 163 -9.69 5.27 -13.46
CA LYS A 163 -9.11 4.71 -14.68
C LYS A 163 -8.05 3.68 -14.32
N GLU A 164 -8.01 2.60 -15.10
CA GLU A 164 -6.91 1.64 -15.01
C GLU A 164 -5.65 2.24 -15.64
N LEU A 165 -4.57 2.24 -14.87
CA LEU A 165 -3.26 2.73 -15.26
C LEU A 165 -2.25 1.59 -15.12
N ARG A 166 -1.27 1.56 -16.02
CA ARG A 166 -0.18 0.59 -15.95
C ARG A 166 0.96 1.14 -15.09
N VAL A 167 1.55 0.27 -14.28
CA VAL A 167 2.76 0.58 -13.53
C VAL A 167 3.84 -0.46 -13.84
N ASP A 168 5.07 -0.02 -13.98
CA ASP A 168 6.24 -0.87 -14.03
C ASP A 168 7.33 -0.37 -13.08
N ALA A 169 8.12 -1.31 -12.52
CA ALA A 169 9.25 -0.99 -11.67
C ALA A 169 10.32 -2.09 -11.74
N ARG A 170 11.58 -1.69 -11.59
CA ARG A 170 12.72 -2.61 -11.58
C ARG A 170 13.80 -2.13 -10.64
N VAL A 171 14.64 -3.06 -10.22
CA VAL A 171 15.89 -2.70 -9.56
C VAL A 171 16.86 -2.18 -10.62
N ASP A 172 17.33 -0.96 -10.42
CA ASP A 172 18.33 -0.35 -11.29
C ASP A 172 19.74 -0.86 -10.97
N ARG A 173 20.10 -0.86 -9.67
CA ARG A 173 21.36 -1.41 -9.18
C ARG A 173 21.32 -1.74 -7.70
N SER A 174 22.25 -2.56 -7.24
CA SER A 174 22.45 -2.88 -5.83
C SER A 174 23.91 -2.73 -5.45
N GLU A 175 24.20 -2.00 -4.37
CA GLU A 175 25.53 -1.69 -3.89
C GLU A 175 25.62 -1.99 -2.37
N GLY A 176 26.12 -3.18 -2.02
CA GLY A 176 26.16 -3.62 -0.63
C GLY A 176 24.77 -3.72 -0.01
N ARG A 177 24.46 -2.84 0.96
CA ARG A 177 23.12 -2.76 1.58
C ARG A 177 22.12 -1.88 0.80
N LYS A 178 22.59 -1.08 -0.16
CA LYS A 178 21.77 -0.13 -0.91
C LYS A 178 21.14 -0.80 -2.12
N ILE A 179 19.84 -0.57 -2.33
CA ILE A 179 19.06 -1.07 -3.46
C ILE A 179 18.38 0.14 -4.10
N PHE A 180 18.78 0.48 -5.30
CA PHE A 180 18.20 1.56 -6.09
C PHE A 180 17.15 0.98 -7.02
N VAL A 181 15.96 1.53 -6.96
CA VAL A 181 14.78 1.06 -7.71
C VAL A 181 14.17 2.24 -8.45
N ALA A 182 13.69 2.00 -9.65
CA ALA A 182 12.99 3.01 -10.45
C ALA A 182 11.74 2.40 -11.08
N GLY A 183 10.74 3.26 -11.39
CA GLY A 183 9.49 2.83 -11.99
C GLY A 183 8.76 3.94 -12.73
N ARG A 184 7.73 3.53 -13.50
CA ARG A 184 6.89 4.43 -14.29
C ARG A 184 5.43 4.08 -14.11
N LEU A 185 4.58 5.12 -14.03
CA LEU A 185 3.13 5.03 -14.07
C LEU A 185 2.65 5.58 -15.42
N LEU A 186 1.87 4.80 -16.15
CA LEU A 186 1.56 5.08 -17.54
C LEU A 186 0.05 5.04 -17.81
N ASP A 187 -0.38 5.90 -18.71
CA ASP A 187 -1.66 5.82 -19.41
C ASP A 187 -1.39 5.55 -20.89
N GLY A 188 -1.63 4.32 -21.35
CA GLY A 188 -1.13 3.86 -22.64
C GLY A 188 0.41 3.99 -22.69
N ASP A 189 0.90 4.79 -23.62
CA ASP A 189 2.34 5.07 -23.80
C ASP A 189 2.80 6.36 -23.08
N THR A 190 1.87 7.09 -22.47
CA THR A 190 2.16 8.36 -21.79
C THR A 190 2.62 8.13 -20.37
N VAL A 191 3.82 8.58 -20.02
CA VAL A 191 4.31 8.56 -18.64
C VAL A 191 3.63 9.69 -17.86
N LEU A 192 2.81 9.31 -16.87
CA LEU A 192 2.13 10.26 -15.97
C LEU A 192 3.01 10.64 -14.78
N SER A 193 3.74 9.67 -14.26
CA SER A 193 4.68 9.84 -13.15
C SER A 193 5.80 8.82 -13.28
N ASP A 194 6.98 9.19 -12.86
CA ASP A 194 8.10 8.28 -12.63
C ASP A 194 8.67 8.50 -11.24
N ALA A 195 9.28 7.47 -10.70
CA ALA A 195 9.89 7.57 -9.37
C ALA A 195 11.15 6.74 -9.25
N GLU A 196 12.02 7.16 -8.36
CA GLU A 196 13.17 6.42 -7.89
C GLU A 196 13.21 6.36 -6.37
N ALA A 197 13.72 5.27 -5.83
CA ALA A 197 13.88 5.11 -4.40
C ALA A 197 15.19 4.39 -4.05
N LEU A 198 15.67 4.66 -2.86
CA LEU A 198 16.71 3.90 -2.20
C LEU A 198 16.11 3.10 -1.05
N PHE A 199 16.24 1.79 -1.11
CA PHE A 199 16.02 0.90 0.01
C PHE A 199 17.33 0.48 0.63
N VAL A 200 17.38 0.40 1.96
CA VAL A 200 18.58 -0.02 2.69
C VAL A 200 18.27 -1.29 3.46
N LYS A 201 19.04 -2.35 3.21
CA LYS A 201 18.98 -3.58 4.00
C LYS A 201 19.34 -3.27 5.45
N LEU A 202 18.52 -3.76 6.38
CA LEU A 202 18.75 -3.61 7.82
C LEU A 202 19.96 -4.44 8.27
N ASN A 203 20.70 -3.92 9.22
CA ASN A 203 21.66 -4.71 9.96
C ASN A 203 20.93 -5.61 10.98
N PRO A 204 21.55 -6.70 11.47
CA PRO A 204 21.02 -7.45 12.59
C PRO A 204 20.66 -6.53 13.77
N GLY A 205 19.45 -6.71 14.33
CA GLY A 205 18.95 -5.91 15.45
C GLY A 205 18.43 -4.51 15.11
N GLN A 206 18.41 -4.10 13.83
CA GLN A 206 17.75 -2.85 13.43
C GLN A 206 16.24 -3.06 13.19
N PRO A 207 15.37 -2.08 13.57
CA PRO A 207 13.94 -2.09 13.31
C PRO A 207 13.61 -1.80 11.86
#